data_02445a09cf6aaef38bbac33698df7495
#
_entry.id   02445a09cf6aaef38bbac33698df7495
#
_cell.length_a   1.000
_cell.length_b   1.000
_cell.length_c   1.000
_cell.angle_alpha   90.00
_cell.angle_beta   90.00
_cell.angle_gamma   90.00
#
_symmetry.space_group_name_H-M   'P 1'
#
loop_
_entity.id
_entity.type
_entity.pdbx_description
1 polymer ?
#
loop_
_entity_poly.entity_id
_entity_poly.type
_entity_poly.pdbx_seq_one_letter_code
_entity_poly.pdbx_strand_id
1 'polypeptide(L)'
;MITKEQQLRIDILSKQIGNLESSDSSTMTDLSVCGDLISQKFDVNLSYMDICCGKGTILLCLYLEYWNKLDISDIEEKNKYIIERICGVDISKAQVDIAKNTLKKIQKILKIQNILEPFVYNYNILDSDKKEVNDLKRKFSVVITNPPYNSERGDNNQSVDIYPEFVDKAFELADRYVVMITKSNWMNKPSMKDFREKMINKYNVDKIVHYPENPFKGTLISGGVSYFVIDNQNTKETFELNGVVYDRKVALDFLPYELNKNELSVLSKLFIFDKIDMNNFRTQGYYTIKTNDNRLLNDHNSDVVECHVSEQKGKIKFFPISLFNNKIKNDLLKPKIFTTSAYGANPFALGRILKSDTNQICSESLVSWTFSNIEERDTFYDYMNTKLFRVAVSFIKNKKHVSKNTFSLIPQIDFSKLEKVDDENIYKYLKLTEEDIQTIEERCEKLKLIK
;
A
#
# COMPACT_ATOMS: atom_id res chain seq x y z
N MET A 1 25.30 -32.72 -0.67
CA MET A 1 23.82 -32.74 -0.92
C MET A 1 23.11 -33.09 0.39
N ILE A 2 21.97 -32.42 0.62
CA ILE A 2 21.11 -32.71 1.77
C ILE A 2 20.46 -34.09 1.57
N THR A 3 20.54 -34.97 2.55
CA THR A 3 19.89 -36.29 2.49
C THR A 3 18.38 -36.16 2.73
N LYS A 4 17.59 -37.17 2.35
CA LYS A 4 16.14 -37.18 2.61
C LYS A 4 15.80 -37.06 4.11
N GLU A 5 16.60 -37.69 4.97
CA GLU A 5 16.45 -37.58 6.43
C GLU A 5 16.76 -36.19 6.94
N GLN A 6 17.83 -35.59 6.44
CA GLN A 6 18.16 -34.18 6.77
C GLN A 6 17.06 -33.24 6.29
N GLN A 7 16.53 -33.42 5.08
CA GLN A 7 15.42 -32.60 4.57
C GLN A 7 14.18 -32.72 5.47
N LEU A 8 13.80 -33.92 5.88
CA LEU A 8 12.67 -34.13 6.79
C LEU A 8 12.87 -33.36 8.13
N ARG A 9 14.09 -33.43 8.69
CA ARG A 9 14.43 -32.70 9.93
C ARG A 9 14.42 -31.20 9.76
N ILE A 10 14.85 -30.69 8.59
CA ILE A 10 14.77 -29.29 8.22
C ILE A 10 13.31 -28.85 8.12
N ASP A 11 12.45 -29.62 7.48
CA ASP A 11 11.02 -29.35 7.36
C ASP A 11 10.34 -29.31 8.73
N ILE A 12 10.71 -30.24 9.65
CA ILE A 12 10.22 -30.21 11.03
C ILE A 12 10.68 -28.96 11.76
N LEU A 13 11.97 -28.60 11.64
CA LEU A 13 12.51 -27.38 12.26
C LEU A 13 11.81 -26.11 11.73
N SER A 14 11.60 -26.03 10.43
CA SER A 14 10.89 -24.93 9.79
C SER A 14 9.44 -24.81 10.28
N LYS A 15 8.73 -25.93 10.41
CA LYS A 15 7.39 -25.98 11.00
C LYS A 15 7.37 -25.56 12.47
N GLN A 16 8.36 -26.00 13.26
CA GLN A 16 8.46 -25.60 14.68
C GLN A 16 8.66 -24.09 14.83
N ILE A 17 9.45 -23.47 13.97
CA ILE A 17 9.64 -22.01 13.96
C ILE A 17 8.33 -21.31 13.56
N GLY A 18 7.63 -21.85 12.54
CA GLY A 18 6.36 -21.31 12.05
C GLY A 18 5.19 -21.48 13.01
N ASN A 19 5.17 -22.56 13.81
CA ASN A 19 4.05 -22.90 14.71
C ASN A 19 4.22 -22.37 16.14
N LEU A 20 5.35 -21.72 16.49
CA LEU A 20 5.46 -21.03 17.76
C LEU A 20 4.50 -19.83 17.72
N GLU A 21 3.28 -20.05 18.25
CA GLU A 21 2.28 -19.00 18.39
C GLU A 21 2.93 -17.78 19.04
N SER A 22 2.89 -16.66 18.36
CA SER A 22 3.34 -15.41 18.92
C SER A 22 2.24 -14.90 19.83
N SER A 23 2.46 -14.90 21.13
CA SER A 23 1.67 -14.10 22.08
C SER A 23 1.86 -12.60 21.87
N ASP A 24 2.79 -12.21 20.99
CA ASP A 24 3.09 -10.85 20.61
C ASP A 24 2.73 -10.58 19.15
N SER A 25 2.30 -9.36 18.87
CA SER A 25 1.86 -8.79 17.60
C SER A 25 2.91 -8.80 16.45
N SER A 26 3.97 -9.61 16.56
CA SER A 26 4.99 -9.73 15.52
C SER A 26 4.50 -10.63 14.38
N THR A 27 4.35 -10.05 13.20
CA THR A 27 4.02 -10.76 11.97
C THR A 27 5.17 -11.69 11.60
N MET A 28 4.94 -13.00 11.68
CA MET A 28 5.95 -13.98 11.25
C MET A 28 6.04 -14.02 9.73
N THR A 29 7.27 -14.03 9.22
CA THR A 29 7.51 -14.21 7.78
C THR A 29 7.27 -15.68 7.40
N ASP A 30 6.28 -15.93 6.54
CA ASP A 30 6.04 -17.28 5.98
C ASP A 30 7.24 -17.73 5.15
N LEU A 31 7.52 -19.04 5.13
CA LEU A 31 8.65 -19.61 4.39
C LEU A 31 8.57 -19.34 2.88
N SER A 32 7.36 -19.30 2.32
CA SER A 32 7.16 -18.96 0.90
C SER A 32 7.57 -17.51 0.61
N VAL A 33 7.21 -16.60 1.51
CA VAL A 33 7.62 -15.18 1.41
C VAL A 33 9.13 -15.03 1.58
N CYS A 34 9.76 -15.78 2.47
CA CYS A 34 11.21 -15.80 2.60
C CYS A 34 11.89 -16.23 1.30
N GLY A 35 11.38 -17.28 0.65
CA GLY A 35 11.89 -17.76 -0.63
C GLY A 35 11.82 -16.69 -1.72
N ASP A 36 10.68 -16.01 -1.82
CA ASP A 36 10.48 -14.91 -2.76
C ASP A 36 11.45 -13.75 -2.51
N LEU A 37 11.61 -13.31 -1.26
CA LEU A 37 12.53 -12.24 -0.88
C LEU A 37 13.99 -12.59 -1.21
N ILE A 38 14.44 -13.78 -0.81
CA ILE A 38 15.82 -14.23 -1.02
C ILE A 38 16.13 -14.36 -2.50
N SER A 39 15.20 -14.91 -3.29
CA SER A 39 15.39 -15.12 -4.73
C SER A 39 15.66 -13.84 -5.52
N GLN A 40 15.29 -12.68 -4.97
CA GLN A 40 15.46 -11.40 -5.68
C GLN A 40 16.94 -11.03 -5.86
N LYS A 41 17.79 -11.26 -4.86
CA LYS A 41 19.20 -10.82 -4.89
C LYS A 41 20.11 -11.81 -4.18
N PHE A 42 19.85 -13.12 -4.31
CA PHE A 42 20.74 -14.13 -3.72
C PHE A 42 21.95 -14.40 -4.62
N ASP A 43 23.14 -14.27 -4.03
CA ASP A 43 24.40 -14.68 -4.60
C ASP A 43 25.32 -15.20 -3.47
N VAL A 44 26.01 -16.31 -3.69
CA VAL A 44 26.89 -16.94 -2.69
C VAL A 44 28.07 -16.05 -2.27
N ASN A 45 28.43 -15.05 -3.06
CA ASN A 45 29.52 -14.12 -2.76
C ASN A 45 29.08 -12.92 -1.92
N LEU A 46 27.76 -12.67 -1.78
CA LEU A 46 27.22 -11.57 -1.01
C LEU A 46 27.11 -11.92 0.47
N SER A 47 27.06 -10.94 1.35
CA SER A 47 26.74 -11.07 2.77
C SER A 47 25.37 -10.47 3.08
N TYR A 48 24.63 -11.05 4.02
CA TYR A 48 23.25 -10.72 4.31
C TYR A 48 23.03 -10.37 5.76
N MET A 49 22.22 -9.34 5.99
CA MET A 49 21.78 -8.94 7.32
C MET A 49 20.26 -8.82 7.40
N ASP A 50 19.68 -9.42 8.43
CA ASP A 50 18.29 -9.22 8.81
C ASP A 50 18.23 -8.33 10.05
N ILE A 51 17.74 -7.09 9.90
CA ILE A 51 17.71 -6.08 10.97
C ILE A 51 16.54 -6.21 11.94
N CYS A 52 15.60 -7.14 11.67
CA CYS A 52 14.45 -7.48 12.51
C CYS A 52 14.21 -8.99 12.44
N CYS A 53 15.23 -9.77 12.82
CA CYS A 53 15.30 -11.19 12.46
C CYS A 53 14.28 -12.09 13.18
N GLY A 54 13.61 -11.60 14.23
CA GLY A 54 12.65 -12.39 14.99
C GLY A 54 13.23 -13.74 15.41
N LYS A 55 12.51 -14.81 15.13
CA LYS A 55 12.92 -16.19 15.41
C LYS A 55 13.97 -16.76 14.43
N GLY A 56 14.46 -15.93 13.47
CA GLY A 56 15.50 -16.29 12.53
C GLY A 56 15.02 -17.03 11.28
N THR A 57 13.76 -16.85 10.86
CA THR A 57 13.21 -17.55 9.69
C THR A 57 13.97 -17.18 8.41
N ILE A 58 14.20 -15.88 8.15
CA ILE A 58 14.98 -15.44 6.98
C ILE A 58 16.43 -15.94 7.07
N LEU A 59 17.04 -15.91 8.27
CA LEU A 59 18.41 -16.39 8.47
C LEU A 59 18.53 -17.90 8.20
N LEU A 60 17.54 -18.69 8.61
CA LEU A 60 17.50 -20.12 8.29
C LEU A 60 17.38 -20.36 6.78
N CYS A 61 16.49 -19.63 6.11
CA CYS A 61 16.32 -19.75 4.66
C CYS A 61 17.61 -19.36 3.91
N LEU A 62 18.28 -18.27 4.32
CA LEU A 62 19.59 -17.88 3.78
C LEU A 62 20.64 -18.97 3.99
N TYR A 63 20.72 -19.52 5.20
CA TYR A 63 21.66 -20.60 5.51
C TYR A 63 21.47 -21.79 4.58
N LEU A 64 20.22 -22.21 4.36
CA LEU A 64 19.87 -23.33 3.48
C LEU A 64 20.16 -23.02 2.01
N GLU A 65 19.89 -21.80 1.57
CA GLU A 65 20.15 -21.38 0.19
C GLU A 65 21.65 -21.37 -0.12
N TYR A 66 22.48 -20.84 0.80
CA TYR A 66 23.92 -20.96 0.71
C TYR A 66 24.38 -22.43 0.69
N TRP A 67 23.85 -23.23 1.63
CA TRP A 67 24.22 -24.64 1.72
C TRP A 67 23.98 -25.40 0.43
N ASN A 68 22.86 -25.10 -0.24
CA ASN A 68 22.50 -25.76 -1.50
C ASN A 68 23.34 -25.29 -2.70
N LYS A 69 23.74 -24.03 -2.72
CA LYS A 69 24.37 -23.40 -3.90
C LYS A 69 25.90 -23.33 -3.82
N LEU A 70 26.49 -23.38 -2.61
CA LEU A 70 27.95 -23.34 -2.47
C LEU A 70 28.57 -24.67 -2.93
N ASP A 71 29.57 -24.57 -3.78
CA ASP A 71 30.40 -25.67 -4.23
C ASP A 71 31.66 -25.81 -3.34
N ILE A 72 31.47 -26.08 -2.05
CA ILE A 72 32.52 -26.34 -1.07
C ILE A 72 32.30 -27.77 -0.54
N SER A 73 33.27 -28.64 -0.76
CA SER A 73 33.16 -30.07 -0.37
C SER A 73 33.35 -30.31 1.12
N ASP A 74 34.22 -29.57 1.78
CA ASP A 74 34.41 -29.64 3.23
C ASP A 74 33.24 -28.98 3.95
N ILE A 75 32.53 -29.74 4.76
CA ILE A 75 31.31 -29.29 5.44
C ILE A 75 31.59 -28.27 6.55
N GLU A 76 32.76 -28.34 7.20
CA GLU A 76 33.17 -27.41 8.25
C GLU A 76 33.55 -26.06 7.64
N GLU A 77 34.31 -26.07 6.54
CA GLU A 77 34.65 -24.87 5.78
C GLU A 77 33.37 -24.22 5.19
N LYS A 78 32.48 -25.02 4.62
CA LYS A 78 31.19 -24.59 4.10
C LYS A 78 30.34 -23.90 5.17
N ASN A 79 30.23 -24.53 6.35
CA ASN A 79 29.50 -23.96 7.49
C ASN A 79 30.11 -22.63 7.94
N LYS A 80 31.43 -22.55 8.08
CA LYS A 80 32.13 -21.33 8.45
C LYS A 80 31.88 -20.21 7.46
N TYR A 81 31.98 -20.52 6.17
CA TYR A 81 31.71 -19.55 5.10
C TYR A 81 30.28 -18.94 5.21
N ILE A 82 29.27 -19.78 5.48
CA ILE A 82 27.88 -19.35 5.63
C ILE A 82 27.69 -18.48 6.87
N ILE A 83 28.16 -18.96 8.04
CA ILE A 83 27.98 -18.25 9.32
C ILE A 83 28.63 -16.85 9.28
N GLU A 84 29.79 -16.72 8.64
CA GLU A 84 30.46 -15.43 8.49
C GLU A 84 29.74 -14.44 7.59
N ARG A 85 28.77 -14.89 6.79
CA ARG A 85 28.02 -14.07 5.81
C ARG A 85 26.58 -13.76 6.16
N ILE A 86 26.05 -14.35 7.22
CA ILE A 86 24.70 -14.05 7.68
C ILE A 86 24.75 -13.40 9.07
N CYS A 87 23.92 -12.38 9.26
CA CYS A 87 23.80 -11.65 10.52
C CYS A 87 22.35 -11.33 10.83
N GLY A 88 21.98 -11.39 12.10
CA GLY A 88 20.64 -11.02 12.57
C GLY A 88 20.69 -10.01 13.71
N VAL A 89 19.70 -9.13 13.77
CA VAL A 89 19.45 -8.24 14.91
C VAL A 89 17.97 -8.28 15.28
N ASP A 90 17.69 -8.31 16.56
CA ASP A 90 16.33 -8.12 17.06
C ASP A 90 16.34 -7.45 18.44
N ILE A 91 15.30 -6.65 18.72
CA ILE A 91 15.13 -5.96 20.01
C ILE A 91 14.77 -6.94 21.13
N SER A 92 14.11 -8.05 20.78
CA SER A 92 13.65 -9.05 21.73
C SER A 92 14.75 -10.10 22.02
N LYS A 93 15.25 -10.14 23.25
CA LYS A 93 16.23 -11.15 23.69
C LYS A 93 15.72 -12.58 23.48
N ALA A 94 14.45 -12.83 23.76
CA ALA A 94 13.84 -14.15 23.56
C ALA A 94 13.84 -14.57 22.09
N GLN A 95 13.57 -13.66 21.16
CA GLN A 95 13.61 -13.92 19.72
C GLN A 95 15.05 -14.22 19.26
N VAL A 96 16.02 -13.43 19.72
CA VAL A 96 17.45 -13.65 19.45
C VAL A 96 17.91 -15.04 19.89
N ASP A 97 17.52 -15.46 21.11
CA ASP A 97 17.89 -16.77 21.63
C ASP A 97 17.28 -17.93 20.81
N ILE A 98 16.03 -17.75 20.34
CA ILE A 98 15.39 -18.71 19.43
C ILE A 98 16.14 -18.75 18.09
N ALA A 99 16.46 -17.59 17.49
CA ALA A 99 17.18 -17.51 16.23
C ALA A 99 18.56 -18.19 16.30
N LYS A 100 19.33 -17.92 17.37
CA LYS A 100 20.61 -18.59 17.63
C LYS A 100 20.46 -20.10 17.75
N ASN A 101 19.50 -20.54 18.53
CA ASN A 101 19.22 -21.98 18.72
C ASN A 101 18.79 -22.63 17.40
N THR A 102 18.03 -21.95 16.57
CA THR A 102 17.61 -22.41 15.24
C THR A 102 18.83 -22.66 14.34
N LEU A 103 19.74 -21.69 14.25
CA LEU A 103 20.96 -21.83 13.45
C LEU A 103 21.93 -22.87 14.01
N LYS A 104 22.00 -23.07 15.32
CA LYS A 104 22.75 -24.18 15.93
C LYS A 104 22.12 -25.56 15.64
N LYS A 105 20.79 -25.63 15.64
CA LYS A 105 20.07 -26.87 15.31
C LYS A 105 20.31 -27.30 13.86
N ILE A 106 20.27 -26.36 12.90
CA ILE A 106 20.55 -26.73 11.50
C ILE A 106 21.98 -27.26 11.31
N GLN A 107 22.97 -26.65 11.95
CA GLN A 107 24.34 -27.14 11.93
C GLN A 107 24.41 -28.60 12.44
N LYS A 108 23.72 -28.92 13.54
CA LYS A 108 23.61 -30.29 14.06
C LYS A 108 22.93 -31.26 13.10
N ILE A 109 21.82 -30.86 12.46
CA ILE A 109 21.10 -31.64 11.45
C ILE A 109 22.03 -31.98 10.27
N LEU A 110 22.86 -31.04 9.87
CA LEU A 110 23.83 -31.18 8.79
C LEU A 110 25.11 -31.94 9.21
N LYS A 111 25.18 -32.38 10.48
CA LYS A 111 26.31 -33.16 11.08
C LYS A 111 27.63 -32.38 11.15
N ILE A 112 27.55 -31.07 11.31
CA ILE A 112 28.70 -30.21 11.59
C ILE A 112 29.25 -30.60 12.97
N GLN A 113 30.59 -30.84 13.07
CA GLN A 113 31.23 -31.20 14.31
C GLN A 113 31.55 -29.99 15.17
N ASN A 114 32.05 -28.93 14.54
CA ASN A 114 32.41 -27.67 15.20
C ASN A 114 31.24 -26.66 15.04
N ILE A 115 30.28 -26.72 15.97
CA ILE A 115 29.13 -25.83 15.96
C ILE A 115 29.60 -24.37 16.20
N LEU A 116 29.45 -23.51 15.21
CA LEU A 116 29.81 -22.12 15.31
C LEU A 116 28.68 -21.26 15.91
N GLU A 117 29.05 -20.26 16.70
CA GLU A 117 28.10 -19.29 17.26
C GLU A 117 27.56 -18.37 16.13
N PRO A 118 26.24 -18.31 15.92
CA PRO A 118 25.67 -17.42 14.90
C PRO A 118 25.78 -15.94 15.30
N PHE A 119 26.04 -15.08 14.32
CA PHE A 119 26.07 -13.62 14.51
C PHE A 119 24.63 -13.07 14.61
N VAL A 120 24.00 -13.26 15.77
CA VAL A 120 22.67 -12.70 16.07
C VAL A 120 22.76 -11.87 17.35
N TYR A 121 22.33 -10.61 17.27
CA TYR A 121 22.54 -9.62 18.32
C TYR A 121 21.22 -9.08 18.87
N ASN A 122 21.24 -8.77 20.18
CA ASN A 122 20.09 -8.22 20.86
C ASN A 122 20.25 -6.73 21.14
N TYR A 123 19.72 -5.89 20.28
CA TYR A 123 19.61 -4.45 20.50
C TYR A 123 18.56 -3.80 19.56
N ASN A 124 18.18 -2.56 19.87
CA ASN A 124 17.33 -1.78 19.01
C ASN A 124 18.15 -1.20 17.87
N ILE A 125 17.93 -1.67 16.64
CA ILE A 125 18.68 -1.22 15.45
C ILE A 125 18.45 0.26 15.11
N LEU A 126 17.31 0.84 15.55
CA LEU A 126 17.02 2.26 15.36
C LEU A 126 17.71 3.18 16.35
N ASP A 127 18.35 2.62 17.40
CA ASP A 127 19.08 3.39 18.40
C ASP A 127 20.49 3.68 17.89
N SER A 128 20.63 4.83 17.21
CA SER A 128 21.87 5.25 16.56
C SER A 128 23.01 5.64 17.53
N ASP A 129 22.68 5.87 18.80
CA ASP A 129 23.66 6.35 19.80
C ASP A 129 24.42 5.20 20.48
N LYS A 130 23.96 3.96 20.29
CA LYS A 130 24.65 2.80 20.84
C LYS A 130 25.89 2.43 20.04
N LYS A 131 26.99 2.25 20.76
CA LYS A 131 28.29 1.84 20.20
C LYS A 131 28.18 0.55 19.39
N GLU A 132 27.36 -0.42 19.86
CA GLU A 132 27.12 -1.69 19.20
C GLU A 132 26.51 -1.53 17.79
N VAL A 133 25.59 -0.57 17.61
CA VAL A 133 25.02 -0.25 16.29
C VAL A 133 26.06 0.39 15.39
N ASN A 134 26.97 1.20 15.98
CA ASN A 134 28.08 1.82 15.25
C ASN A 134 29.18 0.81 14.90
N ASP A 135 29.40 -0.20 15.73
CA ASP A 135 30.37 -1.27 15.47
C ASP A 135 29.90 -2.25 14.38
N LEU A 136 28.57 -2.31 14.11
CA LEU A 136 28.01 -3.00 12.94
C LEU A 136 28.27 -2.27 11.60
N LYS A 137 29.02 -1.18 11.58
CA LYS A 137 29.43 -0.46 10.35
C LYS A 137 30.23 -1.29 9.35
N ARG A 138 30.37 -2.59 9.58
CA ARG A 138 30.62 -3.56 8.53
C ARG A 138 29.37 -3.57 7.63
N LYS A 139 29.45 -2.86 6.50
CA LYS A 139 28.40 -2.90 5.52
C LYS A 139 28.17 -4.32 5.05
N PHE A 140 26.93 -4.74 5.05
CA PHE A 140 26.52 -5.99 4.44
C PHE A 140 26.14 -5.74 2.98
N SER A 141 26.44 -6.69 2.11
CA SER A 141 26.07 -6.54 0.69
C SER A 141 24.58 -6.36 0.52
N VAL A 142 23.79 -7.08 1.33
CA VAL A 142 22.32 -7.07 1.28
C VAL A 142 21.75 -6.93 2.69
N VAL A 143 20.85 -5.98 2.88
CA VAL A 143 19.93 -5.99 4.04
C VAL A 143 18.59 -6.55 3.58
N ILE A 144 18.18 -7.67 4.17
CA ILE A 144 16.94 -8.37 3.86
C ILE A 144 16.12 -8.53 5.14
N THR A 145 14.86 -8.03 5.17
CA THR A 145 14.11 -7.99 6.43
C THR A 145 12.60 -7.85 6.24
N ASN A 146 11.85 -8.29 7.26
CA ASN A 146 10.44 -7.99 7.47
C ASN A 146 10.29 -7.23 8.81
N PRO A 147 10.37 -5.90 8.80
CA PRO A 147 10.32 -5.11 10.02
C PRO A 147 8.91 -5.02 10.61
N PRO A 148 8.74 -4.61 11.88
CA PRO A 148 7.44 -4.27 12.41
C PRO A 148 6.83 -3.09 11.65
N TYR A 149 5.54 -3.20 11.30
CA TYR A 149 4.89 -2.18 10.48
C TYR A 149 4.41 -0.99 11.28
N ASN A 150 3.94 -1.22 12.50
CA ASN A 150 3.33 -0.23 13.36
C ASN A 150 3.90 -0.28 14.78
N SER A 151 3.84 0.87 15.48
CA SER A 151 3.99 0.92 16.93
C SER A 151 2.79 1.66 17.56
N GLU A 152 2.55 1.41 18.84
CA GLU A 152 1.57 2.12 19.65
C GLU A 152 2.12 3.47 20.18
N ARG A 153 2.94 4.17 19.39
CA ARG A 153 3.48 5.47 19.71
C ARG A 153 2.46 6.55 19.35
N GLY A 154 1.71 7.05 20.30
CA GLY A 154 0.82 8.20 20.09
C GLY A 154 -0.02 8.52 21.31
N ASP A 155 -0.25 9.82 21.55
CA ASP A 155 -1.25 10.32 22.49
C ASP A 155 -2.63 9.84 22.02
N ASN A 156 -3.26 8.91 22.64
CA ASN A 156 -4.55 8.28 22.30
C ASN A 156 -4.52 6.87 21.67
N ASN A 157 -3.50 6.03 21.88
CA ASN A 157 -3.43 4.66 21.35
C ASN A 157 -3.57 4.59 19.80
N GLN A 158 -3.12 5.60 19.08
CA GLN A 158 -3.11 5.56 17.61
C GLN A 158 -1.89 4.80 17.13
N SER A 159 -2.14 3.81 16.28
CA SER A 159 -1.08 3.05 15.60
C SER A 159 -0.37 3.93 14.57
N VAL A 160 0.94 4.09 14.71
CA VAL A 160 1.80 4.84 13.79
C VAL A 160 2.61 3.89 12.92
N ASP A 161 2.65 4.15 11.61
CA ASP A 161 3.51 3.38 10.70
C ASP A 161 5.00 3.71 11.00
N ILE A 162 5.78 2.70 11.42
CA ILE A 162 7.21 2.85 11.80
C ILE A 162 8.18 2.21 10.79
N TYR A 163 7.69 1.41 9.86
CA TYR A 163 8.56 0.77 8.86
C TYR A 163 9.40 1.75 8.01
N PRO A 164 9.01 3.02 7.77
CA PRO A 164 9.89 3.98 7.08
C PRO A 164 11.24 4.18 7.76
N GLU A 165 11.29 4.19 9.11
CA GLU A 165 12.54 4.31 9.88
C GLU A 165 13.46 3.10 9.64
N PHE A 166 12.89 1.90 9.50
CA PHE A 166 13.65 0.69 9.18
C PHE A 166 14.16 0.70 7.73
N VAL A 167 13.43 1.29 6.79
CA VAL A 167 13.91 1.48 5.41
C VAL A 167 15.11 2.42 5.39
N ASP A 168 15.04 3.55 6.11
CA ASP A 168 16.14 4.49 6.24
C ASP A 168 17.40 3.79 6.81
N LYS A 169 17.21 2.99 7.87
CA LYS A 169 18.30 2.24 8.51
C LYS A 169 18.86 1.13 7.62
N ALA A 170 18.01 0.40 6.92
CA ALA A 170 18.44 -0.64 5.98
C ALA A 170 19.26 -0.06 4.83
N PHE A 171 18.86 1.10 4.31
CA PHE A 171 19.58 1.80 3.27
C PHE A 171 20.98 2.29 3.75
N GLU A 172 21.09 2.73 5.01
CA GLU A 172 22.36 3.11 5.63
C GLU A 172 23.33 1.92 5.76
N LEU A 173 22.82 0.75 6.16
CA LEU A 173 23.60 -0.45 6.47
C LEU A 173 23.95 -1.32 5.25
N ALA A 174 23.15 -1.24 4.18
CA ALA A 174 23.37 -2.01 2.98
C ALA A 174 24.49 -1.38 2.13
N ASP A 175 25.45 -2.22 1.72
CA ASP A 175 26.48 -1.79 0.76
C ASP A 175 25.85 -1.66 -0.65
N ARG A 176 24.94 -2.57 -1.02
CA ARG A 176 24.37 -2.59 -2.35
C ARG A 176 22.85 -2.72 -2.37
N TYR A 177 22.30 -3.77 -1.76
CA TYR A 177 20.87 -4.07 -1.90
C TYR A 177 20.09 -3.99 -0.60
N VAL A 178 18.89 -3.41 -0.68
CA VAL A 178 17.86 -3.60 0.36
C VAL A 178 16.72 -4.40 -0.24
N VAL A 179 16.34 -5.51 0.42
CA VAL A 179 15.18 -6.32 0.08
C VAL A 179 14.26 -6.34 1.30
N MET A 180 13.12 -5.70 1.21
CA MET A 180 12.25 -5.53 2.37
C MET A 180 10.79 -5.73 2.02
N ILE A 181 10.02 -6.33 2.94
CA ILE A 181 8.57 -6.42 2.86
C ILE A 181 7.93 -5.49 3.87
N THR A 182 6.95 -4.68 3.41
CA THR A 182 6.24 -3.70 4.23
C THR A 182 4.76 -3.65 3.86
N LYS A 183 3.96 -2.86 4.59
CA LYS A 183 2.63 -2.49 4.11
C LYS A 183 2.74 -1.75 2.78
N SER A 184 1.77 -1.98 1.89
CA SER A 184 1.69 -1.27 0.61
C SER A 184 1.08 0.13 0.71
N ASN A 185 0.60 0.56 1.88
CA ASN A 185 -0.09 1.84 2.04
C ASN A 185 0.76 3.07 1.65
N TRP A 186 2.09 2.97 1.69
CA TRP A 186 2.99 4.04 1.25
C TRP A 186 2.84 4.36 -0.24
N MET A 187 2.39 3.40 -1.04
CA MET A 187 2.26 3.56 -2.49
C MET A 187 1.22 4.61 -2.88
N ASN A 188 0.15 4.79 -2.08
CA ASN A 188 -0.95 5.69 -2.44
C ASN A 188 -1.55 6.51 -1.28
N LYS A 189 -1.10 6.33 -0.04
CA LYS A 189 -1.58 7.12 1.11
C LYS A 189 -1.04 8.55 1.02
N PRO A 190 -1.88 9.60 1.09
CA PRO A 190 -1.42 11.00 0.98
C PRO A 190 -0.37 11.38 2.04
N SER A 191 -0.54 10.93 3.29
CA SER A 191 0.41 11.20 4.38
C SER A 191 1.76 10.49 4.22
N MET A 192 1.93 9.64 3.21
CA MET A 192 3.17 8.95 2.86
C MET A 192 3.83 9.52 1.60
N LYS A 193 3.42 10.70 1.14
CA LYS A 193 3.98 11.31 -0.07
C LYS A 193 5.50 11.50 0.04
N ASP A 194 5.97 12.08 1.13
CA ASP A 194 7.39 12.33 1.35
C ASP A 194 8.21 11.03 1.40
N PHE A 195 7.67 10.01 2.04
CA PHE A 195 8.31 8.70 2.07
C PHE A 195 8.33 8.05 0.68
N ARG A 196 7.24 8.15 -0.08
CA ARG A 196 7.17 7.67 -1.47
C ARG A 196 8.20 8.37 -2.36
N GLU A 197 8.34 9.68 -2.22
CA GLU A 197 9.34 10.46 -2.93
C GLU A 197 10.78 10.01 -2.57
N LYS A 198 11.05 9.74 -1.29
CA LYS A 198 12.30 9.12 -0.85
C LYS A 198 12.55 7.78 -1.55
N MET A 199 11.57 6.89 -1.56
CA MET A 199 11.68 5.56 -2.18
C MET A 199 12.01 5.66 -3.67
N ILE A 200 11.33 6.55 -4.38
CA ILE A 200 11.46 6.68 -5.84
C ILE A 200 12.75 7.43 -6.22
N ASN A 201 13.03 8.57 -5.59
CA ASN A 201 14.07 9.50 -6.05
C ASN A 201 15.37 9.42 -5.24
N LYS A 202 15.31 9.11 -3.94
CA LYS A 202 16.52 9.05 -3.10
C LYS A 202 17.09 7.65 -3.04
N TYR A 203 16.24 6.65 -2.79
CA TYR A 203 16.67 5.26 -2.65
C TYR A 203 16.67 4.50 -3.97
N ASN A 204 16.12 5.11 -5.02
CA ASN A 204 16.12 4.54 -6.37
C ASN A 204 15.63 3.09 -6.40
N VAL A 205 14.44 2.83 -5.80
CA VAL A 205 13.85 1.51 -5.81
C VAL A 205 13.88 0.92 -7.23
N ASP A 206 14.36 -0.31 -7.37
CA ASP A 206 14.51 -0.99 -8.65
C ASP A 206 13.26 -1.81 -9.00
N LYS A 207 12.69 -2.46 -7.98
CA LYS A 207 11.54 -3.35 -8.14
C LYS A 207 10.60 -3.28 -6.95
N ILE A 208 9.30 -3.34 -7.24
CA ILE A 208 8.21 -3.44 -6.25
C ILE A 208 7.29 -4.59 -6.68
N VAL A 209 6.93 -5.47 -5.76
CA VAL A 209 5.91 -6.49 -5.97
C VAL A 209 4.85 -6.36 -4.88
N HIS A 210 3.64 -6.05 -5.29
CA HIS A 210 2.50 -5.95 -4.40
C HIS A 210 1.75 -7.28 -4.33
N TYR A 211 1.44 -7.72 -3.11
CA TYR A 211 0.56 -8.86 -2.85
C TYR A 211 -0.85 -8.33 -2.56
N PRO A 212 -1.83 -8.55 -3.46
CA PRO A 212 -3.22 -8.11 -3.24
C PRO A 212 -3.87 -8.86 -2.07
N GLU A 213 -3.53 -10.14 -1.92
CA GLU A 213 -3.91 -10.96 -0.78
C GLU A 213 -2.77 -10.98 0.25
N ASN A 214 -3.14 -10.97 1.53
CA ASN A 214 -2.14 -11.02 2.58
C ASN A 214 -1.43 -12.39 2.58
N PRO A 215 -0.11 -12.44 2.32
CA PRO A 215 0.64 -13.69 2.31
C PRO A 215 0.88 -14.24 3.73
N PHE A 216 0.57 -13.48 4.78
CA PHE A 216 0.77 -13.90 6.16
C PHE A 216 -0.51 -14.49 6.75
N LYS A 217 -0.45 -15.75 7.17
CA LYS A 217 -1.59 -16.44 7.79
C LYS A 217 -1.93 -15.82 9.15
N GLY A 218 -3.23 -15.62 9.40
CA GLY A 218 -3.75 -15.17 10.69
C GLY A 218 -3.66 -13.67 10.98
N THR A 219 -3.13 -12.87 10.08
CA THR A 219 -3.06 -11.40 10.21
C THR A 219 -3.90 -10.71 9.15
N LEU A 220 -4.66 -9.68 9.55
CA LEU A 220 -5.37 -8.81 8.60
C LEU A 220 -4.58 -7.51 8.40
N ILE A 221 -3.96 -7.35 7.23
CA ILE A 221 -3.22 -6.15 6.87
C ILE A 221 -4.01 -5.36 5.83
N SER A 222 -4.63 -4.28 6.28
CA SER A 222 -5.43 -3.43 5.40
C SER A 222 -4.56 -2.75 4.34
N GLY A 223 -4.91 -2.93 3.06
CA GLY A 223 -4.21 -2.37 1.90
C GLY A 223 -3.09 -3.25 1.35
N GLY A 224 -2.97 -4.48 1.86
CA GLY A 224 -1.97 -5.45 1.39
C GLY A 224 -0.55 -5.14 1.84
N VAL A 225 0.37 -5.98 1.40
CA VAL A 225 1.80 -5.82 1.60
C VAL A 225 2.52 -5.81 0.26
N SER A 226 3.70 -5.23 0.24
CA SER A 226 4.60 -5.29 -0.90
C SER A 226 6.02 -5.56 -0.44
N TYR A 227 6.76 -6.34 -1.21
CA TYR A 227 8.20 -6.28 -1.09
C TYR A 227 8.78 -5.37 -2.17
N PHE A 228 9.94 -4.83 -1.88
CA PHE A 228 10.70 -4.03 -2.82
C PHE A 228 12.18 -4.34 -2.75
N VAL A 229 12.84 -4.02 -3.84
CA VAL A 229 14.30 -4.09 -3.98
C VAL A 229 14.83 -2.70 -4.25
N ILE A 230 15.77 -2.24 -3.42
CA ILE A 230 16.58 -1.06 -3.66
C ILE A 230 17.97 -1.54 -4.09
N ASP A 231 18.52 -0.95 -5.14
CA ASP A 231 19.92 -1.10 -5.52
C ASP A 231 20.62 0.25 -5.37
N ASN A 232 21.49 0.39 -4.38
CA ASN A 232 22.19 1.65 -4.08
C ASN A 232 23.06 2.17 -5.25
N GLN A 233 23.31 1.32 -6.25
CA GLN A 233 24.05 1.66 -7.47
C GLN A 233 23.12 1.90 -8.66
N ASN A 234 21.80 1.83 -8.46
CA ASN A 234 20.85 2.00 -9.55
C ASN A 234 20.74 3.47 -9.98
N THR A 235 21.00 3.71 -11.26
CA THR A 235 20.88 5.04 -11.89
C THR A 235 19.77 5.10 -12.93
N LYS A 236 18.94 4.06 -13.04
CA LYS A 236 17.85 3.99 -14.03
C LYS A 236 16.78 5.03 -13.76
N GLU A 237 16.28 5.68 -14.78
CA GLU A 237 15.11 6.57 -14.74
C GLU A 237 13.77 5.82 -14.55
N THR A 238 13.83 4.48 -14.48
CA THR A 238 12.66 3.61 -14.38
C THR A 238 12.79 2.63 -13.21
N PHE A 239 11.66 2.05 -12.81
CA PHE A 239 11.59 0.92 -11.88
C PHE A 239 10.46 -0.02 -12.31
N GLU A 240 10.46 -1.24 -11.77
CA GLU A 240 9.44 -2.25 -12.04
C GLU A 240 8.42 -2.31 -10.89
N LEU A 241 7.12 -2.32 -11.23
CA LEU A 241 6.04 -2.63 -10.30
C LEU A 241 5.17 -3.74 -10.88
N ASN A 242 5.14 -4.90 -10.23
CA ASN A 242 4.42 -6.11 -10.68
C ASN A 242 4.71 -6.51 -12.13
N GLY A 243 5.98 -6.42 -12.57
CA GLY A 243 6.38 -6.74 -13.93
C GLY A 243 6.16 -5.63 -14.96
N VAL A 244 5.59 -4.50 -14.56
CA VAL A 244 5.39 -3.33 -15.41
C VAL A 244 6.43 -2.26 -15.10
N VAL A 245 7.07 -1.72 -16.15
CA VAL A 245 8.11 -0.70 -16.03
C VAL A 245 7.48 0.70 -15.98
N TYR A 246 7.80 1.46 -14.95
CA TYR A 246 7.34 2.82 -14.69
C TYR A 246 8.47 3.83 -14.82
N ASP A 247 8.18 4.99 -15.40
CA ASP A 247 9.04 6.17 -15.29
C ASP A 247 8.93 6.74 -13.87
N ARG A 248 10.06 7.10 -13.25
CA ARG A 248 10.09 7.66 -11.88
C ARG A 248 9.32 8.96 -11.76
N LYS A 249 9.30 9.79 -12.80
CA LYS A 249 8.59 11.07 -12.82
C LYS A 249 7.07 10.92 -12.66
N VAL A 250 6.51 9.82 -13.15
CA VAL A 250 5.07 9.54 -13.08
C VAL A 250 4.64 9.03 -11.70
N ALA A 251 5.55 8.48 -10.91
CA ALA A 251 5.26 7.75 -9.68
C ALA A 251 5.11 8.63 -8.42
N LEU A 252 5.30 9.94 -8.50
CA LEU A 252 5.44 10.80 -7.31
C LEU A 252 4.14 11.01 -6.53
N ASP A 253 3.00 11.15 -7.21
CA ASP A 253 1.74 11.44 -6.53
C ASP A 253 1.08 10.19 -5.96
N PHE A 254 1.15 9.06 -6.66
CA PHE A 254 0.73 7.76 -6.15
C PHE A 254 1.27 6.63 -7.05
N LEU A 255 1.39 5.44 -6.47
CA LEU A 255 1.68 4.21 -7.20
C LEU A 255 0.43 3.34 -7.20
N PRO A 256 -0.10 2.96 -8.37
CA PRO A 256 -1.22 2.03 -8.44
C PRO A 256 -0.79 0.63 -8.01
N TYR A 257 -1.68 -0.13 -7.39
CA TYR A 257 -1.33 -1.47 -6.91
C TYR A 257 -1.17 -2.48 -8.04
N GLU A 258 -2.00 -2.37 -9.07
CA GLU A 258 -2.02 -3.31 -10.20
C GLU A 258 -2.47 -2.60 -11.47
N LEU A 259 -1.55 -2.33 -12.37
CA LEU A 259 -1.85 -1.90 -13.73
C LEU A 259 -1.03 -2.73 -14.70
N ASN A 260 -1.66 -3.09 -15.83
CA ASN A 260 -0.92 -3.64 -16.97
C ASN A 260 -0.30 -2.49 -17.81
N LYS A 261 0.49 -2.84 -18.81
CA LYS A 261 1.21 -1.88 -19.66
C LYS A 261 0.27 -0.88 -20.35
N ASN A 262 -0.88 -1.34 -20.83
CA ASN A 262 -1.85 -0.50 -21.53
C ASN A 262 -2.58 0.45 -20.58
N GLU A 263 -2.97 -0.02 -19.41
CA GLU A 263 -3.54 0.81 -18.32
C GLU A 263 -2.55 1.88 -17.86
N LEU A 264 -1.24 1.57 -17.85
CA LEU A 264 -0.21 2.55 -17.57
C LEU A 264 -0.11 3.62 -18.66
N SER A 265 -0.28 3.26 -19.93
CA SER A 265 -0.35 4.23 -21.04
C SER A 265 -1.49 5.22 -20.83
N VAL A 266 -2.69 4.72 -20.55
CA VAL A 266 -3.86 5.59 -20.21
C VAL A 266 -3.54 6.49 -19.04
N LEU A 267 -3.03 5.93 -17.94
CA LEU A 267 -2.68 6.68 -16.73
C LEU A 267 -1.68 7.80 -17.03
N SER A 268 -0.63 7.53 -17.80
CA SER A 268 0.41 8.51 -18.16
C SER A 268 -0.17 9.69 -18.94
N LYS A 269 -1.14 9.44 -19.81
CA LYS A 269 -1.86 10.51 -20.54
C LYS A 269 -2.73 11.34 -19.61
N LEU A 270 -3.39 10.71 -18.62
CA LEU A 270 -4.16 11.46 -17.63
C LEU A 270 -3.27 12.41 -16.81
N PHE A 271 -2.01 12.07 -16.55
CA PHE A 271 -1.09 12.93 -15.78
C PHE A 271 -0.74 14.25 -16.46
N ILE A 272 -0.85 14.34 -17.77
CA ILE A 272 -0.50 15.54 -18.55
C ILE A 272 -1.49 16.67 -18.30
N PHE A 273 -2.73 16.35 -17.94
CA PHE A 273 -3.81 17.32 -17.74
C PHE A 273 -3.88 17.81 -16.31
N ASP A 274 -4.28 19.08 -16.12
CA ASP A 274 -4.67 19.58 -14.81
C ASP A 274 -5.79 18.72 -14.23
N LYS A 275 -5.84 18.66 -12.90
CA LYS A 275 -6.84 17.85 -12.20
C LYS A 275 -8.03 18.70 -11.77
N ILE A 276 -9.20 18.07 -11.67
CA ILE A 276 -10.42 18.75 -11.23
C ILE A 276 -10.20 19.50 -9.91
N ASP A 277 -10.78 20.69 -9.82
CA ASP A 277 -10.77 21.47 -8.58
C ASP A 277 -11.61 20.78 -7.48
N MET A 278 -10.96 20.47 -6.37
CA MET A 278 -11.58 19.82 -5.21
C MET A 278 -12.08 20.80 -4.14
N ASN A 279 -12.09 22.11 -4.39
CA ASN A 279 -12.61 23.11 -3.45
C ASN A 279 -14.12 22.95 -3.21
N ASN A 280 -14.82 22.49 -4.23
CA ASN A 280 -16.25 22.23 -4.18
C ASN A 280 -16.63 20.85 -3.63
N PHE A 281 -15.66 19.98 -3.34
CA PHE A 281 -15.90 18.67 -2.76
C PHE A 281 -16.07 18.74 -1.24
N ARG A 282 -17.13 18.11 -0.73
CA ARG A 282 -17.46 17.99 0.68
C ARG A 282 -17.25 16.54 1.11
N THR A 283 -16.29 16.35 2.00
CA THR A 283 -15.93 15.02 2.52
C THR A 283 -17.02 14.45 3.42
N GLN A 284 -16.92 13.18 3.72
CA GLN A 284 -17.76 12.50 4.70
C GLN A 284 -17.85 13.32 6.01
N GLY A 285 -19.07 13.47 6.54
CA GLY A 285 -19.32 14.18 7.79
C GLY A 285 -19.26 15.72 7.71
N TYR A 286 -19.10 16.32 6.53
CA TYR A 286 -19.05 17.77 6.37
C TYR A 286 -20.26 18.51 6.99
N TYR A 287 -21.45 17.96 6.83
CA TYR A 287 -22.68 18.54 7.38
C TYR A 287 -22.93 18.17 8.84
N THR A 288 -22.03 17.38 9.49
CA THR A 288 -22.13 16.94 10.89
C THR A 288 -23.41 16.18 11.23
N ILE A 289 -23.99 15.48 10.27
CA ILE A 289 -25.23 14.69 10.42
C ILE A 289 -24.89 13.22 10.26
N LYS A 290 -25.20 12.43 11.30
CA LYS A 290 -25.09 10.97 11.25
C LYS A 290 -26.28 10.36 10.50
N THR A 291 -26.11 9.16 9.97
CA THR A 291 -27.17 8.43 9.25
C THR A 291 -28.42 8.18 10.14
N ASN A 292 -28.20 7.93 11.44
CA ASN A 292 -29.25 7.73 12.43
C ASN A 292 -29.25 8.90 13.46
N ASP A 293 -29.08 10.12 12.98
CA ASP A 293 -29.06 11.30 13.82
C ASP A 293 -30.45 11.54 14.45
N ASN A 294 -30.51 11.75 15.77
CA ASN A 294 -31.76 11.98 16.50
C ASN A 294 -32.41 13.35 16.19
N ARG A 295 -31.68 14.26 15.55
CA ARG A 295 -32.19 15.56 15.08
C ARG A 295 -32.92 15.48 13.73
N LEU A 296 -32.87 14.31 13.06
CA LEU A 296 -33.55 14.09 11.79
C LEU A 296 -35.07 13.93 12.03
N LEU A 297 -35.84 14.71 11.27
CA LEU A 297 -37.29 14.72 11.33
C LEU A 297 -37.88 13.90 10.15
N ASN A 298 -39.11 13.40 10.34
CA ASN A 298 -39.82 12.68 9.28
C ASN A 298 -40.67 13.63 8.42
N ASP A 299 -41.08 14.79 8.98
CA ASP A 299 -42.04 15.68 8.38
C ASP A 299 -41.35 16.96 7.86
N HIS A 300 -41.81 17.42 6.72
CA HIS A 300 -41.38 18.68 6.10
C HIS A 300 -42.12 19.87 6.71
N ASN A 301 -41.39 20.97 6.99
CA ASN A 301 -41.94 22.29 7.30
C ASN A 301 -41.05 23.39 6.73
N SER A 302 -41.40 24.66 6.93
CA SER A 302 -40.65 25.81 6.37
C SER A 302 -39.22 25.98 6.89
N ASP A 303 -38.90 25.38 8.05
CA ASP A 303 -37.64 25.60 8.78
C ASP A 303 -36.66 24.43 8.67
N VAL A 304 -36.90 23.52 7.73
CA VAL A 304 -36.07 22.33 7.51
C VAL A 304 -35.58 22.25 6.06
N VAL A 305 -34.50 21.49 5.87
CA VAL A 305 -33.97 21.10 4.56
C VAL A 305 -34.04 19.58 4.39
N GLU A 306 -34.15 19.13 3.15
CA GLU A 306 -34.08 17.72 2.82
C GLU A 306 -32.67 17.16 3.06
N CYS A 307 -32.60 16.06 3.77
CA CYS A 307 -31.36 15.34 4.06
C CYS A 307 -31.40 13.93 3.48
N HIS A 308 -30.55 13.68 2.49
CA HIS A 308 -30.34 12.33 1.95
C HIS A 308 -29.53 11.51 2.94
N VAL A 309 -30.16 10.56 3.63
CA VAL A 309 -29.49 9.76 4.66
C VAL A 309 -28.82 8.50 4.11
N SER A 310 -29.15 8.09 2.88
CA SER A 310 -28.48 7.01 2.16
C SER A 310 -28.67 7.15 0.64
N GLU A 311 -27.94 6.33 -0.15
CA GLU A 311 -28.10 6.25 -1.61
C GLU A 311 -29.44 5.60 -2.07
N GLN A 312 -30.17 4.95 -1.16
CA GLN A 312 -31.42 4.29 -1.51
C GLN A 312 -32.50 5.32 -1.81
N LYS A 313 -33.21 5.13 -2.93
CA LYS A 313 -34.36 5.98 -3.30
C LYS A 313 -35.35 6.03 -2.13
N GLY A 314 -35.76 7.25 -1.74
CA GLY A 314 -36.81 7.49 -0.74
C GLY A 314 -36.33 7.53 0.72
N LYS A 315 -35.02 7.40 1.01
CA LYS A 315 -34.49 7.66 2.36
C LYS A 315 -34.08 9.12 2.51
N ILE A 316 -35.07 10.01 2.38
CA ILE A 316 -34.94 11.42 2.67
C ILE A 316 -35.56 11.67 4.05
N LYS A 317 -34.86 12.43 4.86
CA LYS A 317 -35.29 12.97 6.13
C LYS A 317 -35.19 14.49 6.07
N PHE A 318 -35.58 15.17 7.13
CA PHE A 318 -35.53 16.62 7.20
C PHE A 318 -34.65 17.05 8.37
N PHE A 319 -33.91 18.14 8.19
CA PHE A 319 -32.99 18.63 9.21
C PHE A 319 -33.22 20.15 9.45
N PRO A 320 -33.30 20.62 10.74
CA PRO A 320 -33.57 22.01 11.05
C PRO A 320 -32.47 22.96 10.54
N ILE A 321 -32.83 23.98 9.76
CA ILE A 321 -31.90 24.98 9.20
C ILE A 321 -31.21 25.79 10.33
N SER A 322 -31.93 26.02 11.43
CA SER A 322 -31.42 26.78 12.58
C SER A 322 -30.15 26.19 13.21
N LEU A 323 -29.92 24.89 13.03
CA LEU A 323 -28.76 24.20 13.59
C LEU A 323 -27.48 24.35 12.75
N PHE A 324 -27.55 24.98 11.57
CA PHE A 324 -26.38 25.17 10.72
C PHE A 324 -25.68 26.49 10.95
N ASN A 325 -24.35 26.46 10.84
CA ASN A 325 -23.53 27.67 10.75
C ASN A 325 -23.67 28.34 9.37
N ASN A 326 -23.18 29.57 9.24
CA ASN A 326 -23.28 30.36 8.00
C ASN A 326 -22.61 29.70 6.79
N LYS A 327 -21.52 28.94 6.99
CA LYS A 327 -20.83 28.24 5.94
C LYS A 327 -21.72 27.16 5.30
N ILE A 328 -22.40 26.37 6.11
CA ILE A 328 -23.32 25.34 5.62
C ILE A 328 -24.57 25.99 5.01
N LYS A 329 -25.08 27.07 5.61
CA LYS A 329 -26.22 27.83 5.05
C LYS A 329 -25.96 28.34 3.64
N ASN A 330 -24.73 28.81 3.35
CA ASN A 330 -24.33 29.19 2.00
C ASN A 330 -24.31 28.00 1.02
N ASP A 331 -23.96 26.81 1.49
CA ASP A 331 -24.00 25.62 0.65
C ASP A 331 -25.44 25.14 0.37
N LEU A 332 -26.45 25.51 1.20
CA LEU A 332 -27.86 25.19 0.92
C LEU A 332 -28.36 25.82 -0.38
N LEU A 333 -27.86 27.00 -0.72
CA LEU A 333 -28.25 27.74 -1.92
C LEU A 333 -27.69 27.14 -3.23
N LYS A 334 -26.84 26.12 -3.14
CA LYS A 334 -26.13 25.55 -4.29
C LYS A 334 -26.71 24.20 -4.68
N PRO A 335 -26.90 23.92 -5.97
CA PRO A 335 -27.17 22.56 -6.43
C PRO A 335 -25.97 21.65 -6.19
N LYS A 336 -26.21 20.34 -6.05
CA LYS A 336 -25.19 19.37 -5.61
C LYS A 336 -25.27 18.07 -6.40
N ILE A 337 -24.18 17.33 -6.31
CA ILE A 337 -24.13 15.89 -6.63
C ILE A 337 -23.75 15.14 -5.37
N PHE A 338 -24.44 14.05 -5.07
CA PHE A 338 -24.10 13.11 -4.00
C PHE A 338 -23.62 11.80 -4.57
N THR A 339 -22.68 11.17 -3.89
CA THR A 339 -22.34 9.75 -4.06
C THR A 339 -22.02 9.13 -2.72
N THR A 340 -22.02 7.80 -2.61
CA THR A 340 -21.76 7.11 -1.34
C THR A 340 -20.37 7.42 -0.82
N SER A 341 -20.27 7.66 0.49
CA SER A 341 -18.97 7.80 1.18
C SER A 341 -18.22 6.47 1.27
N ALA A 342 -18.93 5.33 1.14
CA ALA A 342 -18.36 3.99 1.11
C ALA A 342 -19.18 3.07 0.21
N TYR A 343 -18.52 2.38 -0.71
CA TYR A 343 -19.16 1.40 -1.60
C TYR A 343 -18.42 0.06 -1.49
N GLY A 344 -19.03 -0.86 -0.71
CA GLY A 344 -18.41 -2.14 -0.35
C GLY A 344 -18.65 -3.26 -1.36
N ALA A 345 -19.67 -3.14 -2.23
CA ALA A 345 -19.97 -4.15 -3.24
C ALA A 345 -18.90 -4.23 -4.34
N ASN A 346 -18.22 -3.10 -4.61
CA ASN A 346 -17.11 -3.04 -5.54
C ASN A 346 -16.09 -2.01 -5.03
N PRO A 347 -14.91 -2.41 -4.56
CA PRO A 347 -13.92 -1.50 -4.00
C PRO A 347 -13.34 -0.51 -5.03
N PHE A 348 -13.41 -0.82 -6.33
CA PHE A 348 -12.90 0.02 -7.41
C PHE A 348 -13.93 1.04 -7.94
N ALA A 349 -15.21 0.81 -7.72
CA ALA A 349 -16.28 1.64 -8.25
C ALA A 349 -16.75 2.73 -7.29
N LEU A 350 -17.33 3.80 -7.85
CA LEU A 350 -18.19 4.71 -7.12
C LEU A 350 -19.57 4.06 -6.97
N GLY A 351 -20.24 4.36 -5.87
CA GLY A 351 -21.64 4.04 -5.72
C GLY A 351 -22.54 4.89 -6.63
N ARG A 352 -23.83 4.83 -6.37
CA ARG A 352 -24.80 5.61 -7.13
C ARG A 352 -24.51 7.11 -7.02
N ILE A 353 -24.64 7.81 -8.14
CA ILE A 353 -24.56 9.27 -8.22
C ILE A 353 -25.97 9.84 -8.28
N LEU A 354 -26.25 10.83 -7.42
CA LEU A 354 -27.55 11.47 -7.29
C LEU A 354 -27.41 12.96 -7.58
N LYS A 355 -28.27 13.51 -8.44
CA LYS A 355 -28.47 14.95 -8.58
C LYS A 355 -29.29 15.47 -7.42
N SER A 356 -28.95 16.62 -6.91
CA SER A 356 -29.65 17.31 -5.83
C SER A 356 -29.77 18.79 -6.18
N ASP A 357 -30.91 19.37 -5.87
CA ASP A 357 -31.17 20.79 -6.05
C ASP A 357 -30.72 21.62 -4.84
N THR A 358 -31.12 22.91 -4.80
CA THR A 358 -30.93 23.76 -3.63
C THR A 358 -31.73 23.24 -2.44
N ASN A 359 -31.37 23.64 -1.22
CA ASN A 359 -32.01 23.22 0.03
C ASN A 359 -31.99 21.71 0.30
N GLN A 360 -30.99 21.03 -0.27
CA GLN A 360 -30.76 19.62 -0.04
C GLN A 360 -29.32 19.39 0.47
N ILE A 361 -29.15 18.44 1.39
CA ILE A 361 -27.87 18.05 2.01
C ILE A 361 -27.81 16.54 2.15
N CYS A 362 -26.70 16.04 2.74
CA CYS A 362 -26.56 14.63 2.99
C CYS A 362 -25.97 14.33 4.38
N SER A 363 -26.25 13.12 4.88
CA SER A 363 -25.62 12.57 6.06
C SER A 363 -24.18 12.09 5.76
N GLU A 364 -23.49 11.58 6.79
CA GLU A 364 -22.14 10.99 6.67
C GLU A 364 -22.05 9.78 5.74
N SER A 365 -23.19 9.17 5.36
CA SER A 365 -23.21 8.08 4.39
C SER A 365 -22.87 8.50 2.97
N LEU A 366 -22.89 9.80 2.69
CA LEU A 366 -22.64 10.37 1.37
C LEU A 366 -21.54 11.43 1.43
N VAL A 367 -20.93 11.69 0.28
CA VAL A 367 -20.06 12.84 0.00
C VAL A 367 -20.72 13.68 -1.09
N SER A 368 -20.35 14.95 -1.20
CA SER A 368 -21.00 15.85 -2.19
C SER A 368 -20.04 16.77 -2.89
N TRP A 369 -20.46 17.22 -4.07
CA TRP A 369 -19.94 18.40 -4.76
C TRP A 369 -21.00 19.48 -4.80
N THR A 370 -20.60 20.75 -4.68
CA THR A 370 -21.48 21.93 -4.81
C THR A 370 -21.16 22.65 -6.10
N PHE A 371 -22.18 23.21 -6.78
CA PHE A 371 -22.04 23.91 -8.05
C PHE A 371 -22.67 25.29 -7.97
N SER A 372 -22.27 26.21 -8.86
CA SER A 372 -22.82 27.58 -8.90
C SER A 372 -24.26 27.58 -9.44
N ASN A 373 -24.57 26.67 -10.35
CA ASN A 373 -25.88 26.54 -10.98
C ASN A 373 -26.17 25.08 -11.41
N ILE A 374 -27.39 24.86 -11.88
CA ILE A 374 -27.88 23.54 -12.29
C ILE A 374 -27.16 23.03 -13.55
N GLU A 375 -26.82 23.91 -14.48
CA GLU A 375 -26.14 23.55 -15.72
C GLU A 375 -24.73 22.98 -15.45
N GLU A 376 -23.94 23.66 -14.61
CA GLU A 376 -22.64 23.15 -14.17
C GLU A 376 -22.77 21.80 -13.47
N ARG A 377 -23.77 21.65 -12.59
CA ARG A 377 -24.04 20.37 -11.92
C ARG A 377 -24.35 19.26 -12.92
N ASP A 378 -25.21 19.52 -13.90
CA ASP A 378 -25.66 18.51 -14.85
C ASP A 378 -24.52 18.12 -15.80
N THR A 379 -23.73 19.07 -16.25
CA THR A 379 -22.51 18.85 -17.03
C THR A 379 -21.52 17.97 -16.27
N PHE A 380 -21.26 18.28 -15.00
CA PHE A 380 -20.35 17.48 -14.19
C PHE A 380 -20.93 16.10 -13.85
N TYR A 381 -22.25 16.00 -13.69
CA TYR A 381 -22.93 14.72 -13.51
C TYR A 381 -22.75 13.79 -14.73
N ASP A 382 -22.88 14.33 -15.95
CA ASP A 382 -22.65 13.57 -17.17
C ASP A 382 -21.19 13.12 -17.25
N TYR A 383 -20.24 14.00 -16.91
CA TYR A 383 -18.83 13.65 -16.83
C TYR A 383 -18.54 12.53 -15.83
N MET A 384 -19.11 12.58 -14.62
CA MET A 384 -18.95 11.51 -13.62
C MET A 384 -19.49 10.16 -14.07
N ASN A 385 -20.40 10.12 -15.04
CA ASN A 385 -20.97 8.91 -15.59
C ASN A 385 -20.22 8.36 -16.81
N THR A 386 -19.20 9.05 -17.31
CA THR A 386 -18.35 8.53 -18.39
C THR A 386 -17.47 7.38 -17.91
N LYS A 387 -17.12 6.49 -18.83
CA LYS A 387 -16.21 5.36 -18.57
C LYS A 387 -14.83 5.85 -18.15
N LEU A 388 -14.31 6.91 -18.82
CA LEU A 388 -13.03 7.50 -18.45
C LEU A 388 -13.00 7.93 -16.99
N PHE A 389 -14.00 8.68 -16.52
CA PHE A 389 -14.07 9.12 -15.12
C PHE A 389 -14.06 7.93 -14.17
N ARG A 390 -14.86 6.93 -14.45
CA ARG A 390 -14.97 5.71 -13.63
C ARG A 390 -13.66 4.92 -13.61
N VAL A 391 -12.99 4.79 -14.75
CA VAL A 391 -11.70 4.10 -14.85
C VAL A 391 -10.61 4.88 -14.13
N ALA A 392 -10.54 6.21 -14.29
CA ALA A 392 -9.58 7.05 -13.57
C ALA A 392 -9.76 6.94 -12.04
N VAL A 393 -10.99 6.92 -11.55
CA VAL A 393 -11.29 6.60 -10.14
C VAL A 393 -10.76 5.22 -9.75
N SER A 394 -10.95 4.21 -10.58
CA SER A 394 -10.58 2.82 -10.28
C SER A 394 -9.07 2.61 -10.19
N PHE A 395 -8.24 3.48 -10.76
CA PHE A 395 -6.80 3.40 -10.63
C PHE A 395 -6.33 3.70 -9.19
N ILE A 396 -7.07 4.54 -8.47
CA ILE A 396 -6.73 4.93 -7.09
C ILE A 396 -7.58 4.18 -6.07
N LYS A 397 -8.89 4.06 -6.34
CA LYS A 397 -9.85 3.50 -5.40
C LYS A 397 -9.75 1.98 -5.38
N ASN A 398 -9.14 1.47 -4.32
CA ASN A 398 -9.04 0.03 -4.03
C ASN A 398 -9.66 -0.34 -2.67
N LYS A 399 -10.37 0.60 -2.05
CA LYS A 399 -11.07 0.45 -0.76
C LYS A 399 -12.50 0.94 -0.89
N LYS A 400 -13.34 0.54 0.05
CA LYS A 400 -14.75 0.95 0.05
C LYS A 400 -14.99 2.45 0.21
N HIS A 401 -14.08 3.17 0.90
CA HIS A 401 -14.27 4.59 1.21
C HIS A 401 -13.85 5.53 0.09
N VAL A 402 -14.58 6.63 -0.03
CA VAL A 402 -14.33 7.73 -0.97
C VAL A 402 -13.75 8.92 -0.21
N SER A 403 -12.66 9.49 -0.73
CA SER A 403 -11.97 10.66 -0.18
C SER A 403 -11.58 11.62 -1.29
N LYS A 404 -11.03 12.79 -0.97
CA LYS A 404 -10.48 13.71 -1.98
C LYS A 404 -9.48 13.01 -2.91
N ASN A 405 -8.61 12.16 -2.34
CA ASN A 405 -7.62 11.42 -3.11
C ASN A 405 -8.22 10.49 -4.17
N THR A 406 -9.44 10.00 -3.96
CA THR A 406 -10.15 9.14 -4.94
C THR A 406 -10.27 9.82 -6.32
N PHE A 407 -10.26 11.14 -6.38
CA PHE A 407 -10.47 11.94 -7.58
C PHE A 407 -9.19 12.63 -8.08
N SER A 408 -8.03 12.33 -7.50
CA SER A 408 -6.77 13.03 -7.82
C SER A 408 -6.23 12.79 -9.23
N LEU A 409 -6.79 11.84 -9.98
CA LEU A 409 -6.45 11.57 -11.37
C LEU A 409 -7.44 12.12 -12.39
N ILE A 410 -8.57 12.63 -11.93
CA ILE A 410 -9.61 13.07 -12.84
C ILE A 410 -9.14 14.34 -13.58
N PRO A 411 -9.05 14.30 -14.92
CA PRO A 411 -8.66 15.47 -15.69
C PRO A 411 -9.67 16.61 -15.56
N GLN A 412 -9.17 17.83 -15.48
CA GLN A 412 -10.00 19.04 -15.67
C GLN A 412 -10.35 19.19 -17.14
N ILE A 413 -11.61 19.09 -17.49
CA ILE A 413 -12.11 19.24 -18.85
C ILE A 413 -12.68 20.65 -19.03
N ASP A 414 -12.31 21.31 -20.11
CA ASP A 414 -13.00 22.52 -20.57
C ASP A 414 -14.23 22.11 -21.39
N PHE A 415 -15.36 21.98 -20.70
CA PHE A 415 -16.61 21.51 -21.29
C PHE A 415 -17.14 22.41 -22.39
N SER A 416 -16.73 23.70 -22.44
CA SER A 416 -17.14 24.63 -23.51
C SER A 416 -16.59 24.25 -24.90
N LYS A 417 -15.57 23.38 -24.93
CA LYS A 417 -14.96 22.83 -26.15
C LYS A 417 -15.59 21.53 -26.64
N LEU A 418 -16.56 21.01 -25.91
CA LEU A 418 -17.25 19.76 -26.26
C LEU A 418 -18.63 20.06 -26.81
N GLU A 419 -19.03 19.35 -27.86
CA GLU A 419 -20.42 19.39 -28.35
C GLU A 419 -21.37 18.75 -27.33
N LYS A 420 -20.90 17.70 -26.65
CA LYS A 420 -21.62 16.97 -25.63
C LYS A 420 -20.63 16.33 -24.65
N VAL A 421 -21.05 16.19 -23.40
CA VAL A 421 -20.26 15.48 -22.38
C VAL A 421 -20.58 13.99 -22.42
N ASP A 422 -19.80 13.25 -23.18
CA ASP A 422 -19.86 11.79 -23.30
C ASP A 422 -18.46 11.21 -23.53
N ASP A 423 -18.37 9.89 -23.55
CA ASP A 423 -17.07 9.19 -23.68
C ASP A 423 -16.35 9.55 -24.97
N GLU A 424 -17.05 9.59 -26.11
CA GLU A 424 -16.47 9.86 -27.42
C GLU A 424 -15.79 11.24 -27.47
N ASN A 425 -16.52 12.30 -27.07
CA ASN A 425 -16.00 13.67 -27.10
C ASN A 425 -14.86 13.87 -26.07
N ILE A 426 -14.90 13.20 -24.92
CA ILE A 426 -13.84 13.26 -23.92
C ILE A 426 -12.59 12.52 -24.41
N TYR A 427 -12.72 11.36 -25.01
CA TYR A 427 -11.59 10.62 -25.60
C TYR A 427 -10.88 11.46 -26.66
N LYS A 428 -11.65 12.11 -27.54
CA LYS A 428 -11.15 13.03 -28.57
C LYS A 428 -10.44 14.25 -27.97
N TYR A 429 -11.04 14.87 -26.94
CA TYR A 429 -10.45 16.00 -26.22
C TYR A 429 -9.09 15.65 -25.61
N LEU A 430 -8.97 14.47 -24.98
CA LEU A 430 -7.75 13.97 -24.36
C LEU A 430 -6.77 13.34 -25.34
N LYS A 431 -7.12 13.29 -26.64
CA LYS A 431 -6.31 12.68 -27.71
C LYS A 431 -5.91 11.22 -27.41
N LEU A 432 -6.86 10.45 -26.89
CA LEU A 432 -6.63 9.04 -26.62
C LEU A 432 -6.55 8.25 -27.94
N THR A 433 -5.68 7.25 -27.96
CA THR A 433 -5.57 6.32 -29.09
C THR A 433 -6.66 5.25 -29.02
N GLU A 434 -6.90 4.53 -30.11
CA GLU A 434 -7.82 3.39 -30.13
C GLU A 434 -7.45 2.32 -29.08
N GLU A 435 -6.14 2.07 -28.87
CA GLU A 435 -5.66 1.15 -27.84
C GLU A 435 -5.97 1.64 -26.40
N ASP A 436 -5.86 2.96 -26.14
CA ASP A 436 -6.25 3.53 -24.84
C ASP A 436 -7.76 3.39 -24.62
N ILE A 437 -8.56 3.68 -25.65
CA ILE A 437 -10.02 3.57 -25.61
C ILE A 437 -10.41 2.12 -25.33
N GLN A 438 -9.86 1.17 -26.06
CA GLN A 438 -10.10 -0.25 -25.81
C GLN A 438 -9.73 -0.64 -24.37
N THR A 439 -8.59 -0.17 -23.88
CA THR A 439 -8.14 -0.43 -22.50
C THR A 439 -9.12 0.11 -21.46
N ILE A 440 -9.67 1.32 -21.68
CA ILE A 440 -10.69 1.92 -20.80
C ILE A 440 -11.96 1.08 -20.82
N GLU A 441 -12.43 0.68 -22.00
CA GLU A 441 -13.63 -0.15 -22.17
C GLU A 441 -13.49 -1.49 -21.44
N GLU A 442 -12.39 -2.21 -21.69
CA GLU A 442 -12.10 -3.52 -21.10
C GLU A 442 -12.01 -3.42 -19.56
N ARG A 443 -11.34 -2.39 -19.02
CA ARG A 443 -11.26 -2.20 -17.57
C ARG A 443 -12.60 -1.85 -16.97
N CYS A 444 -13.39 -1.02 -17.64
CA CYS A 444 -14.74 -0.66 -17.20
C CYS A 444 -15.64 -1.90 -17.09
N GLU A 445 -15.62 -2.77 -18.09
CA GLU A 445 -16.37 -4.02 -18.11
C GLU A 445 -15.87 -5.03 -17.06
N LYS A 446 -14.55 -5.29 -17.05
CA LYS A 446 -13.90 -6.22 -16.11
C LYS A 446 -14.23 -5.88 -14.66
N LEU A 447 -14.17 -4.62 -14.29
CA LEU A 447 -14.40 -4.15 -12.94
C LEU A 447 -15.86 -3.74 -12.67
N LYS A 448 -16.75 -3.86 -13.65
CA LYS A 448 -18.17 -3.47 -13.54
C LYS A 448 -18.36 -2.06 -12.95
N LEU A 449 -17.65 -1.09 -13.54
CA LEU A 449 -17.59 0.27 -13.00
C LEU A 449 -18.84 1.11 -13.29
N ILE A 450 -19.56 0.77 -14.33
CA ILE A 450 -20.87 1.36 -14.70
C ILE A 450 -21.93 0.28 -14.54
N LYS A 451 -23.07 0.66 -13.96
CA LYS A 451 -24.24 -0.19 -13.83
C LYS A 451 -25.28 0.16 -14.87
#